data_4b940542dbaa45b85dec2a5c0f896a52
#
_entry.id   4b940542dbaa45b85dec2a5c0f896a52
#
_cell.length_a   1.000
_cell.length_b   1.000
_cell.length_c   1.000
_cell.angle_alpha   90.00
_cell.angle_beta   90.00
_cell.angle_gamma   90.00
#
_symmetry.space_group_name_H-M   'P 1'
#
loop_
_entity.id
_entity.type
_entity.pdbx_description
1 polymer ?
#
loop_
_entity_poly.entity_id
_entity_poly.type
_entity_poly.pdbx_seq_one_letter_code
_entity_poly.pdbx_strand_id
1 'polypeptide(L)'
;MKLMKLNRSNILIIIVSIFALWNLSWFLITSIKYHKFVEVVPKNEFGVHLLKKDDGYIYSIKKPGYLSFTGNLAISNDDDQESLIIWPLITGGYEYGFSIQKDRETYEFYVDDDDNMKPIDENDPAAIEKMEEYKLELEELLSKAKEMWQL
;
A
#
# COMPACT_ATOMS: atom_id res chain seq x y z
N MET A 1 -9.01 -1.76 48.73
CA MET A 1 -8.07 -1.95 47.60
C MET A 1 -6.85 -1.05 47.80
N LYS A 2 -5.67 -1.58 48.23
CA LYS A 2 -4.46 -0.79 48.46
C LYS A 2 -3.91 -0.36 47.06
N LEU A 3 -4.03 0.91 46.75
CA LEU A 3 -3.33 1.51 45.60
C LEU A 3 -1.84 1.31 45.81
N MET A 4 -1.21 0.43 45.02
CA MET A 4 0.25 0.29 44.99
C MET A 4 0.86 1.64 44.62
N LYS A 5 1.61 2.27 45.56
CA LYS A 5 2.42 3.42 45.23
C LYS A 5 3.49 2.96 44.19
N LEU A 6 3.26 3.28 42.94
CA LEU A 6 4.29 3.03 41.91
C LEU A 6 5.51 3.92 42.20
N ASN A 7 6.64 3.27 42.45
CA ASN A 7 7.93 3.96 42.56
C ASN A 7 8.33 4.45 41.16
N ARG A 8 9.06 5.57 41.09
CA ARG A 8 9.56 6.17 39.81
C ARG A 8 10.28 5.15 38.94
N SER A 9 11.05 4.24 39.56
CA SER A 9 11.73 3.15 38.85
C SER A 9 10.75 2.18 38.18
N ASN A 10 9.65 1.82 38.85
CA ASN A 10 8.64 0.92 38.28
C ASN A 10 7.89 1.60 37.12
N ILE A 11 7.64 2.91 37.21
CA ILE A 11 7.02 3.67 36.12
C ILE A 11 7.94 3.66 34.89
N LEU A 12 9.24 3.89 35.08
CA LEU A 12 10.20 3.86 33.99
C LEU A 12 10.27 2.48 33.32
N ILE A 13 10.33 1.42 34.11
CA ILE A 13 10.33 0.04 33.60
C ILE A 13 9.07 -0.23 32.77
N ILE A 14 7.89 0.19 33.22
CA ILE A 14 6.64 0.03 32.50
C ILE A 14 6.67 0.76 31.16
N ILE A 15 7.14 2.01 31.12
CA ILE A 15 7.24 2.80 29.89
C ILE A 15 8.18 2.13 28.90
N VAL A 16 9.36 1.72 29.36
CA VAL A 16 10.36 1.02 28.50
C VAL A 16 9.79 -0.30 27.98
N SER A 17 9.07 -1.06 28.83
CA SER A 17 8.46 -2.32 28.41
C SER A 17 7.36 -2.12 27.36
N ILE A 18 6.50 -1.11 27.51
CA ILE A 18 5.48 -0.76 26.53
C ILE A 18 6.12 -0.37 25.21
N PHE A 19 7.15 0.46 25.25
CA PHE A 19 7.89 0.88 24.05
C PHE A 19 8.58 -0.32 23.36
N ALA A 20 9.19 -1.20 24.11
CA ALA A 20 9.83 -2.41 23.56
C ALA A 20 8.79 -3.35 22.91
N LEU A 21 7.64 -3.58 23.59
CA LEU A 21 6.55 -4.39 23.06
C LEU A 21 5.95 -3.78 21.77
N TRP A 22 5.78 -2.45 21.73
CA TRP A 22 5.31 -1.76 20.55
C TRP A 22 6.25 -1.95 19.35
N ASN A 23 7.56 -1.75 19.56
CA ASN A 23 8.56 -1.95 18.51
C ASN A 23 8.60 -3.40 18.01
N LEU A 24 8.55 -4.36 18.94
CA LEU A 24 8.53 -5.77 18.58
C LEU A 24 7.27 -6.13 17.78
N SER A 25 6.10 -5.65 18.21
CA SER A 25 4.85 -5.87 17.51
C SER A 25 4.87 -5.25 16.11
N TRP A 26 5.34 -4.00 16.00
CA TRP A 26 5.50 -3.35 14.71
C TRP A 26 6.41 -4.16 13.78
N PHE A 27 7.57 -4.58 14.26
CA PHE A 27 8.53 -5.36 13.47
C PHE A 27 7.94 -6.70 13.00
N LEU A 28 7.29 -7.44 13.90
CA LEU A 28 6.69 -8.74 13.57
C LEU A 28 5.54 -8.59 12.56
N ILE A 29 4.59 -7.70 12.82
CA ILE A 29 3.44 -7.49 11.95
C ILE A 29 3.89 -7.05 10.56
N THR A 30 4.76 -6.06 10.47
CA THR A 30 5.21 -5.55 9.16
C THR A 30 6.08 -6.56 8.42
N SER A 31 6.93 -7.31 9.12
CA SER A 31 7.77 -8.34 8.52
C SER A 31 6.94 -9.50 7.95
N ILE A 32 6.02 -10.04 8.74
CA ILE A 32 5.16 -11.15 8.31
C ILE A 32 4.27 -10.72 7.13
N LYS A 33 3.65 -9.54 7.26
CA LYS A 33 2.70 -9.06 6.27
C LYS A 33 3.33 -8.78 4.91
N TYR A 34 4.51 -8.16 4.90
CA TYR A 34 5.18 -7.77 3.65
C TYR A 34 6.13 -8.84 3.09
N HIS A 35 6.35 -9.93 3.81
CA HIS A 35 7.28 -11.00 3.41
C HIS A 35 6.92 -11.55 2.03
N LYS A 36 5.68 -12.00 1.85
CA LYS A 36 5.21 -12.58 0.60
C LYS A 36 5.35 -11.65 -0.62
N PHE A 37 5.23 -10.35 -0.41
CA PHE A 37 5.34 -9.37 -1.49
C PHE A 37 6.79 -9.13 -1.90
N VAL A 38 7.69 -8.98 -0.92
CA VAL A 38 9.11 -8.70 -1.19
C VAL A 38 9.88 -9.91 -1.72
N GLU A 39 9.35 -11.10 -1.57
CA GLU A 39 9.93 -12.30 -2.18
C GLU A 39 9.79 -12.29 -3.70
N VAL A 40 8.67 -11.77 -4.21
CA VAL A 40 8.39 -11.72 -5.66
C VAL A 40 8.88 -10.44 -6.34
N VAL A 41 9.10 -9.37 -5.55
CA VAL A 41 9.69 -8.10 -6.04
C VAL A 41 10.99 -7.84 -5.27
N PRO A 42 12.12 -8.35 -5.76
CA PRO A 42 13.41 -8.21 -5.08
C PRO A 42 13.87 -6.76 -5.06
N LYS A 43 14.86 -6.46 -4.22
CA LYS A 43 15.53 -5.17 -4.23
C LYS A 43 16.40 -5.04 -5.47
N ASN A 44 16.34 -3.87 -6.09
CA ASN A 44 17.26 -3.47 -7.15
C ASN A 44 18.63 -3.04 -6.56
N GLU A 45 19.54 -2.62 -7.43
CA GLU A 45 20.87 -2.12 -7.06
C GLU A 45 20.86 -0.91 -6.11
N PHE A 46 19.76 -0.12 -6.11
CA PHE A 46 19.56 1.02 -5.20
C PHE A 46 18.90 0.63 -3.87
N GLY A 47 18.68 -0.66 -3.63
CA GLY A 47 18.05 -1.17 -2.41
C GLY A 47 16.54 -0.95 -2.32
N VAL A 48 15.88 -0.59 -3.43
CA VAL A 48 14.43 -0.39 -3.54
C VAL A 48 13.80 -1.65 -4.11
N HIS A 49 12.66 -2.06 -3.56
CA HIS A 49 11.86 -3.14 -4.13
C HIS A 49 11.15 -2.63 -5.39
N LEU A 50 11.74 -2.90 -6.55
CA LEU A 50 11.25 -2.49 -7.84
C LEU A 50 11.65 -3.54 -8.88
N LEU A 51 10.67 -3.99 -9.66
CA LEU A 51 10.84 -4.98 -10.71
C LEU A 51 10.14 -4.49 -11.98
N LYS A 52 10.91 -4.28 -13.05
CA LYS A 52 10.37 -4.09 -14.38
C LYS A 52 10.35 -5.44 -15.09
N LYS A 53 9.19 -5.83 -15.63
CA LYS A 53 9.03 -7.03 -16.43
C LYS A 53 9.11 -6.73 -17.92
N ASP A 54 9.39 -7.75 -18.73
CA ASP A 54 9.49 -7.65 -20.18
C ASP A 54 8.14 -7.31 -20.85
N ASP A 55 7.02 -7.48 -20.14
CA ASP A 55 5.68 -7.13 -20.58
C ASP A 55 5.34 -5.63 -20.45
N GLY A 56 6.30 -4.81 -20.03
CA GLY A 56 6.18 -3.35 -19.91
C GLY A 56 5.62 -2.87 -18.56
N TYR A 57 5.38 -3.78 -17.60
CA TYR A 57 4.87 -3.38 -16.27
C TYR A 57 5.97 -3.24 -15.24
N ILE A 58 5.81 -2.23 -14.38
CA ILE A 58 6.71 -1.93 -13.27
C ILE A 58 5.98 -2.20 -11.96
N TYR A 59 6.57 -3.06 -11.15
CA TYR A 59 6.06 -3.44 -9.82
C TYR A 59 6.96 -2.85 -8.75
N SER A 60 6.37 -2.20 -7.75
CA SER A 60 7.12 -1.63 -6.65
C SER A 60 6.47 -1.91 -5.30
N ILE A 61 7.29 -1.93 -4.24
CA ILE A 61 6.84 -2.14 -2.87
C ILE A 61 7.50 -1.11 -1.97
N LYS A 62 6.66 -0.35 -1.28
CA LYS A 62 7.08 0.53 -0.20
C LYS A 62 6.67 -0.10 1.12
N LYS A 63 7.65 -0.64 1.86
CA LYS A 63 7.40 -1.14 3.22
C LYS A 63 6.97 0.00 4.14
N PRO A 64 6.20 -0.32 5.20
CA PRO A 64 5.90 0.66 6.25
C PRO A 64 7.16 1.30 6.82
N GLY A 65 7.11 2.62 7.03
CA GLY A 65 8.14 3.33 7.76
C GLY A 65 8.16 2.95 9.25
N TYR A 66 9.18 3.40 9.98
CA TYR A 66 9.32 3.12 11.41
C TYR A 66 8.07 3.56 12.19
N LEU A 67 7.54 2.66 12.98
CA LEU A 67 6.29 2.81 13.76
C LEU A 67 5.01 3.08 12.94
N SER A 68 5.09 3.02 11.61
CA SER A 68 3.92 2.99 10.72
C SER A 68 3.56 1.55 10.39
N PHE A 69 2.27 1.28 10.20
CA PHE A 69 1.80 -0.04 9.76
C PHE A 69 1.34 -0.01 8.29
N THR A 70 1.36 1.15 7.67
CA THR A 70 0.95 1.37 6.28
C THR A 70 2.16 1.45 5.36
N GLY A 71 2.22 0.55 4.41
CA GLY A 71 3.04 0.60 3.22
C GLY A 71 2.14 0.42 2.01
N ASN A 72 2.69 0.36 0.82
CA ASN A 72 1.92 0.09 -0.38
C ASN A 72 2.66 -0.82 -1.34
N LEU A 73 1.89 -1.44 -2.22
CA LEU A 73 2.32 -2.07 -3.45
C LEU A 73 1.85 -1.16 -4.57
N ALA A 74 2.59 -1.07 -5.65
CA ALA A 74 2.13 -0.34 -6.82
C ALA A 74 2.55 -1.07 -8.10
N ILE A 75 1.67 -0.99 -9.10
CA ILE A 75 1.93 -1.42 -10.45
C ILE A 75 1.61 -0.27 -11.40
N SER A 76 2.49 0.00 -12.34
CA SER A 76 2.28 0.95 -13.41
C SER A 76 2.71 0.36 -14.75
N ASN A 77 2.23 0.95 -15.84
CA ASN A 77 2.82 0.69 -17.16
C ASN A 77 4.15 1.44 -17.33
N ASP A 78 4.90 1.11 -18.38
CA ASP A 78 6.23 1.69 -18.63
C ASP A 78 6.19 3.20 -18.94
N ASP A 79 5.04 3.70 -19.37
CA ASP A 79 4.83 5.12 -19.66
C ASP A 79 4.46 5.93 -18.40
N ASP A 80 4.31 5.26 -17.23
CA ASP A 80 3.95 5.84 -15.93
C ASP A 80 2.67 6.71 -15.95
N GLN A 81 1.79 6.50 -16.95
CA GLN A 81 0.56 7.28 -17.08
C GLN A 81 -0.55 6.73 -16.19
N GLU A 82 -0.66 5.41 -16.07
CA GLU A 82 -1.61 4.75 -15.19
C GLU A 82 -0.87 3.97 -14.10
N SER A 83 -1.40 4.06 -12.89
CA SER A 83 -0.88 3.30 -11.76
C SER A 83 -1.98 2.82 -10.83
N LEU A 84 -1.87 1.57 -10.41
CA LEU A 84 -2.69 0.99 -9.35
C LEU A 84 -1.85 0.93 -8.07
N ILE A 85 -2.36 1.53 -7.01
CA ILE A 85 -1.75 1.53 -5.68
C ILE A 85 -2.61 0.66 -4.77
N ILE A 86 -1.97 -0.22 -4.02
CA ILE A 86 -2.63 -1.21 -3.17
C ILE A 86 -2.10 -1.05 -1.75
N TRP A 87 -3.01 -0.82 -0.80
CA TRP A 87 -2.68 -0.72 0.62
C TRP A 87 -3.15 -1.96 1.37
N PRO A 88 -2.21 -2.85 1.76
CA PRO A 88 -2.56 -3.99 2.59
C PRO A 88 -3.01 -3.52 3.98
N LEU A 89 -4.23 -3.84 4.41
CA LEU A 89 -4.80 -3.44 5.70
C LEU A 89 -4.29 -4.34 6.84
N ILE A 90 -4.08 -3.79 8.03
CA ILE A 90 -3.67 -4.55 9.22
C ILE A 90 -4.73 -5.60 9.58
N THR A 91 -5.99 -5.24 9.43
CA THR A 91 -7.15 -6.10 9.72
C THR A 91 -7.36 -7.21 8.71
N GLY A 92 -6.57 -7.25 7.64
CA GLY A 92 -6.76 -8.12 6.49
C GLY A 92 -7.47 -7.41 5.34
N GLY A 93 -7.32 -7.95 4.12
CA GLY A 93 -7.81 -7.31 2.90
C GLY A 93 -6.91 -6.19 2.39
N TYR A 94 -7.40 -5.47 1.40
CA TYR A 94 -6.68 -4.45 0.66
C TYR A 94 -7.60 -3.27 0.36
N GLU A 95 -7.04 -2.08 0.33
CA GLU A 95 -7.62 -0.91 -0.30
C GLU A 95 -6.88 -0.64 -1.60
N TYR A 96 -7.61 -0.13 -2.60
CA TYR A 96 -7.06 0.13 -3.92
C TYR A 96 -7.31 1.57 -4.33
N GLY A 97 -6.30 2.17 -4.96
CA GLY A 97 -6.41 3.47 -5.60
C GLY A 97 -5.85 3.38 -7.01
N PHE A 98 -6.54 4.00 -7.96
CA PHE A 98 -6.11 4.11 -9.34
C PHE A 98 -5.81 5.56 -9.66
N SER A 99 -4.66 5.81 -10.27
CA SER A 99 -4.21 7.16 -10.65
C SER A 99 -3.88 7.19 -12.13
N ILE A 100 -4.36 8.23 -12.79
CA ILE A 100 -4.10 8.52 -14.21
C ILE A 100 -3.40 9.87 -14.29
N GLN A 101 -2.27 9.92 -14.98
CA GLN A 101 -1.57 11.16 -15.27
C GLN A 101 -1.65 11.47 -16.78
N LYS A 102 -2.43 12.51 -17.14
CA LYS A 102 -2.62 12.93 -18.54
C LYS A 102 -2.69 14.45 -18.66
N ASP A 103 -2.09 15.00 -19.70
CA ASP A 103 -2.12 16.43 -20.03
C ASP A 103 -1.67 17.37 -18.88
N ARG A 104 -0.76 16.89 -18.00
CA ARG A 104 -0.28 17.53 -16.76
C ARG A 104 -1.33 17.60 -15.64
N GLU A 105 -2.41 16.88 -15.77
CA GLU A 105 -3.40 16.66 -14.73
C GLU A 105 -3.31 15.26 -14.17
N THR A 106 -3.64 15.10 -12.90
CA THR A 106 -3.68 13.80 -12.22
C THR A 106 -5.10 13.56 -11.76
N TYR A 107 -5.66 12.45 -12.19
CA TYR A 107 -6.98 11.96 -11.75
C TYR A 107 -6.76 10.79 -10.81
N GLU A 108 -7.39 10.84 -9.65
CA GLU A 108 -7.28 9.79 -8.64
C GLU A 108 -8.65 9.21 -8.35
N PHE A 109 -8.72 7.91 -8.24
CA PHE A 109 -9.95 7.14 -8.01
C PHE A 109 -9.74 6.15 -6.87
N TYR A 110 -10.78 5.94 -6.06
CA TYR A 110 -10.89 4.74 -5.26
C TYR A 110 -11.38 3.58 -6.14
N VAL A 111 -10.96 2.37 -5.78
CA VAL A 111 -11.48 1.14 -6.38
C VAL A 111 -12.18 0.37 -5.28
N ASP A 112 -13.46 0.09 -5.47
CA ASP A 112 -14.27 -0.64 -4.49
C ASP A 112 -14.02 -2.15 -4.53
N ASP A 113 -14.68 -2.89 -3.62
CA ASP A 113 -14.53 -4.35 -3.51
C ASP A 113 -15.03 -5.11 -4.75
N ASP A 114 -15.83 -4.47 -5.59
CA ASP A 114 -16.33 -5.00 -6.87
C ASP A 114 -15.44 -4.60 -8.07
N ASP A 115 -14.23 -4.09 -7.79
CA ASP A 115 -13.26 -3.63 -8.78
C ASP A 115 -13.75 -2.40 -9.63
N ASN A 116 -14.71 -1.62 -9.13
CA ASN A 116 -15.19 -0.42 -9.82
C ASN A 116 -14.46 0.84 -9.33
N MET A 117 -14.10 1.71 -10.27
CA MET A 117 -13.61 3.05 -9.96
C MET A 117 -14.71 3.92 -9.35
N LYS A 118 -14.32 4.74 -8.38
CA LYS A 118 -15.12 5.82 -7.81
C LYS A 118 -14.27 7.08 -7.73
N PRO A 119 -14.70 8.21 -8.30
CA PRO A 119 -13.93 9.44 -8.23
C PRO A 119 -13.86 9.92 -6.77
N ILE A 120 -12.77 10.58 -6.42
CA ILE A 120 -12.62 11.20 -5.09
C ILE A 120 -13.61 12.34 -4.93
N ASP A 121 -13.84 13.13 -5.99
CA ASP A 121 -14.92 14.11 -6.07
C ASP A 121 -16.01 13.59 -7.02
N GLU A 122 -17.12 13.14 -6.45
CA GLU A 122 -18.28 12.62 -7.21
C GLU A 122 -18.94 13.66 -8.12
N ASN A 123 -18.62 14.94 -7.96
CA ASN A 123 -19.18 16.03 -8.75
C ASN A 123 -18.24 16.49 -9.87
N ASP A 124 -17.07 15.87 -10.02
CA ASP A 124 -16.13 16.21 -11.09
C ASP A 124 -16.50 15.45 -12.39
N PRO A 125 -17.10 16.16 -13.39
CA PRO A 125 -17.49 15.52 -14.65
C PRO A 125 -16.31 15.01 -15.47
N ALA A 126 -15.13 15.63 -15.33
CA ALA A 126 -13.92 15.18 -16.02
C ALA A 126 -13.42 13.86 -15.44
N ALA A 127 -13.49 13.68 -14.11
CA ALA A 127 -13.17 12.42 -13.48
C ALA A 127 -14.12 11.29 -13.90
N ILE A 128 -15.43 11.58 -14.01
CA ILE A 128 -16.44 10.60 -14.46
C ILE A 128 -16.16 10.15 -15.90
N GLU A 129 -15.83 11.08 -16.79
CA GLU A 129 -15.45 10.73 -18.18
C GLU A 129 -14.21 9.84 -18.22
N LYS A 130 -13.21 10.15 -17.39
CA LYS A 130 -11.98 9.36 -17.29
C LYS A 130 -12.20 7.95 -16.74
N MET A 131 -13.14 7.76 -15.83
CA MET A 131 -13.48 6.42 -15.33
C MET A 131 -13.90 5.47 -16.45
N GLU A 132 -14.75 5.94 -17.36
CA GLU A 132 -15.21 5.12 -18.50
C GLU A 132 -14.09 4.90 -19.53
N GLU A 133 -13.26 5.94 -19.77
CA GLU A 133 -12.14 5.87 -20.71
C GLU A 133 -11.07 4.84 -20.26
N TYR A 134 -10.77 4.77 -18.96
CA TYR A 134 -9.64 3.97 -18.42
C TYR A 134 -10.06 2.71 -17.64
N LYS A 135 -11.29 2.26 -17.85
CA LYS A 135 -11.81 1.07 -17.17
C LYS A 135 -11.02 -0.20 -17.52
N LEU A 136 -10.66 -0.36 -18.78
CA LEU A 136 -9.92 -1.53 -19.26
C LEU A 136 -8.49 -1.57 -18.71
N GLU A 137 -7.85 -0.41 -18.61
CA GLU A 137 -6.52 -0.25 -18.05
C GLU A 137 -6.51 -0.61 -16.56
N LEU A 138 -7.53 -0.19 -15.80
CA LEU A 138 -7.69 -0.61 -14.41
C LEU A 138 -7.85 -2.13 -14.30
N GLU A 139 -8.73 -2.74 -15.10
CA GLU A 139 -8.95 -4.20 -15.10
C GLU A 139 -7.66 -4.95 -15.40
N GLU A 140 -6.85 -4.45 -16.33
CA GLU A 140 -5.56 -5.03 -16.67
C GLU A 140 -4.56 -4.91 -15.51
N LEU A 141 -4.40 -3.72 -14.90
CA LEU A 141 -3.52 -3.52 -13.76
C LEU A 141 -3.94 -4.35 -12.54
N LEU A 142 -5.24 -4.47 -12.26
CA LEU A 142 -5.78 -5.33 -11.21
C LEU A 142 -5.46 -6.81 -11.47
N SER A 143 -5.65 -7.27 -12.71
CA SER A 143 -5.32 -8.65 -13.11
C SER A 143 -3.84 -8.95 -12.90
N LYS A 144 -2.96 -8.07 -13.35
CA LYS A 144 -1.50 -8.18 -13.18
C LYS A 144 -1.07 -8.16 -11.72
N ALA A 145 -1.69 -7.30 -10.91
CA ALA A 145 -1.41 -7.20 -9.48
C ALA A 145 -1.86 -8.47 -8.74
N LYS A 146 -3.06 -8.98 -9.03
CA LYS A 146 -3.59 -10.23 -8.45
C LYS A 146 -2.71 -11.42 -8.82
N GLU A 147 -2.25 -11.51 -10.06
CA GLU A 147 -1.30 -12.55 -10.51
C GLU A 147 0.04 -12.44 -9.77
N MET A 148 0.62 -11.23 -9.69
CA MET A 148 1.95 -11.02 -9.12
C MET A 148 2.01 -11.30 -7.63
N TRP A 149 1.01 -10.85 -6.87
CA TRP A 149 1.04 -10.86 -5.40
C TRP A 149 0.05 -11.82 -4.75
N GLN A 150 -0.74 -12.55 -5.55
CA GLN A 150 -1.77 -13.49 -5.08
C GLN A 150 -2.72 -12.82 -4.06
N LEU A 151 -3.32 -11.69 -4.49
CA LEU A 151 -4.22 -10.87 -3.68
C LEU A 151 -5.61 -11.51 -3.53
#